data_6760dd2228caa28b233915b804c2963e
#
_entry.id   6760dd2228caa28b233915b804c2963e
#
_cell.length_a   1.000
_cell.length_b   1.000
_cell.length_c   1.000
_cell.angle_alpha   90.00
_cell.angle_beta   90.00
_cell.angle_gamma   90.00
#
_symmetry.space_group_name_H-M   'P 1'
#
loop_
_entity.id
_entity.type
_entity.pdbx_description
1 polymer ?
#
loop_
_entity_poly.entity_id
_entity_poly.type
_entity_poly.pdbx_seq_one_letter_code
_entity_poly.pdbx_strand_id
1 'polypeptide(L)'
;EEDIDFIFCRQNFDYPTFIQDNFKETYYTNEENKWLDKVITNISKIENKYKKSLALYCLFQSCIIKRPYNLFHRKNLYVRTSDVKRSFGNKVTWDKSFEEHFRKFVKEINSCVFPTNKKCLSINHDVFKIPETEKYDLVYIDTPYIPKKGEIVDYRDAYHFLEGLVNYDNWAELIDKDRKHNPLKKEYCVWNDKNNIIG
;
A
#
# COMPACT_ATOMS: atom_id res chain seq x y z
N GLU A 1 21.63 4.97 -5.42
CA GLU A 1 21.15 6.11 -6.25
C GLU A 1 20.69 5.63 -7.62
N GLU A 2 21.45 4.81 -8.36
CA GLU A 2 21.09 4.29 -9.69
C GLU A 2 19.69 3.67 -9.75
N ASP A 3 19.31 2.85 -8.77
CA ASP A 3 17.96 2.25 -8.72
C ASP A 3 16.86 3.30 -8.54
N ILE A 4 17.14 4.38 -7.79
CA ILE A 4 16.18 5.47 -7.57
C ILE A 4 16.01 6.28 -8.84
N ASP A 5 17.08 6.56 -9.55
CA ASP A 5 17.02 7.26 -10.83
C ASP A 5 16.27 6.42 -11.86
N PHE A 6 16.50 5.11 -11.91
CA PHE A 6 15.73 4.19 -12.74
C PHE A 6 14.23 4.24 -12.42
N ILE A 7 13.84 4.24 -11.13
CA ILE A 7 12.45 4.29 -10.69
C ILE A 7 11.76 5.57 -11.13
N PHE A 8 12.44 6.72 -11.10
CA PHE A 8 11.81 8.00 -11.38
C PHE A 8 11.94 8.47 -12.83
N CYS A 9 12.96 8.02 -13.55
CA CYS A 9 13.15 8.39 -14.94
C CYS A 9 12.12 7.70 -15.85
N ARG A 10 11.76 8.37 -16.95
CA ARG A 10 10.98 7.76 -18.00
C ARG A 10 11.88 6.78 -18.77
N GLN A 11 11.47 5.54 -18.84
CA GLN A 11 12.13 4.53 -19.65
C GLN A 11 11.58 4.51 -21.09
N ASN A 12 12.26 3.82 -21.99
CA ASN A 12 11.89 3.75 -23.41
C ASN A 12 10.91 2.58 -23.64
N PHE A 13 9.75 2.65 -22.96
CA PHE A 13 8.60 1.75 -23.19
C PHE A 13 7.30 2.48 -22.84
N ASP A 14 6.18 1.94 -23.30
CA ASP A 14 4.86 2.49 -23.02
C ASP A 14 4.44 2.16 -21.59
N TYR A 15 3.91 3.15 -20.90
CA TYR A 15 3.40 2.99 -19.55
C TYR A 15 1.89 2.75 -19.58
N PRO A 16 1.40 1.77 -18.83
CA PRO A 16 -0.04 1.64 -18.59
C PRO A 16 -0.61 2.91 -17.95
N THR A 17 -1.90 3.13 -18.17
CA THR A 17 -2.66 4.27 -17.59
C THR A 17 -3.70 3.81 -16.58
N PHE A 18 -3.50 2.64 -15.99
CA PHE A 18 -4.52 1.96 -15.21
C PHE A 18 -5.01 2.78 -14.01
N ILE A 19 -4.09 3.39 -13.24
CA ILE A 19 -4.44 4.23 -12.09
C ILE A 19 -5.11 5.52 -12.57
N GLN A 20 -4.60 6.12 -13.63
CA GLN A 20 -5.20 7.31 -14.24
C GLN A 20 -6.65 7.08 -14.64
N ASP A 21 -6.95 5.94 -15.25
CA ASP A 21 -8.26 5.64 -15.81
C ASP A 21 -9.27 5.23 -14.73
N ASN A 22 -8.84 4.43 -13.75
CA ASN A 22 -9.74 3.83 -12.77
C ASN A 22 -9.85 4.61 -11.46
N PHE A 23 -8.86 5.44 -11.11
CA PHE A 23 -8.84 6.19 -9.85
C PHE A 23 -8.80 7.71 -10.03
N LYS A 24 -9.29 8.18 -11.18
CA LYS A 24 -9.43 9.61 -11.46
C LYS A 24 -10.21 10.30 -10.33
N GLU A 25 -9.65 11.39 -9.80
CA GLU A 25 -10.27 12.20 -8.73
C GLU A 25 -10.67 11.40 -7.47
N THR A 26 -10.09 10.22 -7.28
CA THR A 26 -10.44 9.36 -6.15
C THR A 26 -9.55 9.62 -4.95
N TYR A 27 -8.25 9.41 -5.09
CA TYR A 27 -7.27 9.50 -4.01
C TYR A 27 -6.20 10.54 -4.27
N TYR A 28 -5.80 10.68 -5.52
CA TYR A 28 -4.68 11.51 -5.97
C TYR A 28 -5.07 12.31 -7.21
N THR A 29 -4.30 13.37 -7.50
CA THR A 29 -4.50 14.15 -8.72
C THR A 29 -4.13 13.32 -9.96
N ASN A 30 -4.50 13.81 -11.14
CA ASN A 30 -4.16 13.11 -12.38
C ASN A 30 -2.65 13.01 -12.59
N GLU A 31 -1.90 14.05 -12.24
CA GLU A 31 -0.44 14.07 -12.31
C GLU A 31 0.17 13.06 -11.33
N GLU A 32 -0.37 12.96 -10.12
CA GLU A 32 0.03 11.97 -9.14
C GLU A 32 -0.28 10.55 -9.61
N ASN A 33 -1.46 10.32 -10.20
CA ASN A 33 -1.83 9.02 -10.77
C ASN A 33 -0.90 8.61 -11.91
N LYS A 34 -0.57 9.56 -12.81
CA LYS A 34 0.40 9.34 -13.89
C LYS A 34 1.79 8.97 -13.36
N TRP A 35 2.20 9.64 -12.29
CA TRP A 35 3.46 9.34 -11.63
C TRP A 35 3.43 7.94 -11.01
N LEU A 36 2.34 7.56 -10.38
CA LEU A 36 2.16 6.22 -9.77
C LEU A 36 2.20 5.11 -10.82
N ASP A 37 1.48 5.26 -11.95
CA ASP A 37 1.52 4.30 -13.08
C ASP A 37 2.97 4.10 -13.58
N LYS A 38 3.72 5.19 -13.75
CA LYS A 38 5.11 5.13 -14.16
C LYS A 38 5.98 4.41 -13.12
N VAL A 39 5.90 4.81 -11.86
CA VAL A 39 6.79 4.34 -10.81
C VAL A 39 6.54 2.87 -10.49
N ILE A 40 5.29 2.44 -10.38
CA ILE A 40 5.00 1.02 -10.13
C ILE A 40 5.48 0.13 -11.28
N THR A 41 5.33 0.61 -12.53
CA THR A 41 5.84 -0.11 -13.70
C THR A 41 7.38 -0.22 -13.67
N ASN A 42 8.09 0.85 -13.31
CA ASN A 42 9.55 0.79 -13.18
C ASN A 42 9.98 -0.15 -12.03
N ILE A 43 9.32 -0.07 -10.88
CA ILE A 43 9.59 -0.97 -9.75
C ILE A 43 9.36 -2.44 -10.14
N SER A 44 8.36 -2.75 -10.96
CA SER A 44 8.11 -4.12 -11.43
C SER A 44 9.29 -4.72 -12.19
N LYS A 45 10.10 -3.91 -12.85
CA LYS A 45 11.29 -4.31 -13.63
C LYS A 45 12.56 -4.51 -12.80
N ILE A 46 12.55 -4.19 -11.53
CA ILE A 46 13.69 -4.44 -10.64
C ILE A 46 13.82 -5.95 -10.42
N GLU A 47 14.93 -6.52 -10.83
CA GLU A 47 15.18 -7.97 -10.72
C GLU A 47 15.44 -8.41 -9.27
N ASN A 48 16.22 -7.62 -8.53
CA ASN A 48 16.55 -7.94 -7.14
C ASN A 48 15.30 -7.82 -6.25
N LYS A 49 14.78 -8.95 -5.77
CA LYS A 49 13.56 -9.04 -4.98
C LYS A 49 13.58 -8.19 -3.70
N TYR A 50 14.74 -8.05 -3.05
CA TYR A 50 14.85 -7.24 -1.82
C TYR A 50 14.77 -5.75 -2.14
N LYS A 51 15.50 -5.29 -3.17
CA LYS A 51 15.40 -3.92 -3.65
C LYS A 51 13.97 -3.58 -4.11
N LYS A 52 13.34 -4.49 -4.85
CA LYS A 52 11.93 -4.36 -5.26
C LYS A 52 11.00 -4.21 -4.05
N SER A 53 11.14 -5.06 -3.03
CA SER A 53 10.32 -5.01 -1.82
C SER A 53 10.53 -3.71 -1.05
N LEU A 54 11.76 -3.22 -0.92
CA LEU A 54 12.06 -1.95 -0.29
C LEU A 54 11.46 -0.77 -1.08
N ALA A 55 11.54 -0.80 -2.40
CA ALA A 55 10.94 0.22 -3.27
C ALA A 55 9.41 0.23 -3.14
N LEU A 56 8.76 -0.94 -3.11
CA LEU A 56 7.32 -1.06 -2.85
C LEU A 56 6.94 -0.51 -1.48
N TYR A 57 7.71 -0.83 -0.43
CA TYR A 57 7.50 -0.26 0.89
C TYR A 57 7.54 1.27 0.87
N CYS A 58 8.56 1.86 0.23
CA CYS A 58 8.67 3.32 0.12
C CYS A 58 7.49 3.93 -0.65
N LEU A 59 7.03 3.25 -1.71
CA LEU A 59 5.86 3.67 -2.48
C LEU A 59 4.59 3.61 -1.62
N PHE A 60 4.38 2.54 -0.86
CA PHE A 60 3.21 2.39 0.02
C PHE A 60 3.17 3.46 1.10
N GLN A 61 4.29 3.70 1.78
CA GLN A 61 4.38 4.76 2.77
C GLN A 61 4.10 6.14 2.17
N SER A 62 4.59 6.38 0.95
CA SER A 62 4.31 7.62 0.21
C SER A 62 2.83 7.75 -0.14
N CYS A 63 2.19 6.65 -0.52
CA CYS A 63 0.76 6.60 -0.75
C CYS A 63 -0.03 6.91 0.53
N ILE A 64 0.30 6.26 1.64
CA ILE A 64 -0.39 6.41 2.92
C ILE A 64 -0.28 7.84 3.46
N ILE A 65 0.93 8.41 3.48
CA ILE A 65 1.15 9.74 4.07
C ILE A 65 0.45 10.87 3.29
N LYS A 66 0.21 10.67 2.00
CA LYS A 66 -0.54 11.62 1.16
C LYS A 66 -2.06 11.43 1.26
N ARG A 67 -2.54 10.49 2.06
CA ARG A 67 -3.97 10.23 2.24
C ARG A 67 -4.54 10.93 3.48
N PRO A 68 -5.69 11.59 3.39
CA PRO A 68 -6.48 11.92 4.57
C PRO A 68 -6.85 10.61 5.30
N TYR A 69 -6.63 10.58 6.61
CA TYR A 69 -6.93 9.42 7.47
C TYR A 69 -6.10 8.15 7.21
N ASN A 70 -5.10 8.19 6.34
CA ASN A 70 -4.21 7.06 6.00
C ASN A 70 -4.90 5.79 5.47
N LEU A 71 -6.16 5.88 5.01
CA LEU A 71 -6.97 4.76 4.53
C LEU A 71 -7.54 5.03 3.14
N PHE A 72 -7.91 3.96 2.41
CA PHE A 72 -8.47 4.00 1.06
C PHE A 72 -9.96 3.65 0.98
N HIS A 73 -10.68 3.77 2.07
CA HIS A 73 -12.06 3.30 2.23
C HIS A 73 -13.13 4.15 1.53
N ARG A 74 -12.77 5.31 0.97
CA ARG A 74 -13.69 6.23 0.25
C ARG A 74 -12.95 7.28 -0.56
N LYS A 75 -13.64 7.85 -1.57
CA LYS A 75 -13.16 9.04 -2.29
C LYS A 75 -13.02 10.22 -1.33
N ASN A 76 -11.87 10.83 -1.25
CA ASN A 76 -11.63 11.97 -0.39
C ASN A 76 -10.52 12.91 -0.89
N LEU A 77 -10.22 12.91 -2.20
CA LEU A 77 -9.24 13.83 -2.78
C LEU A 77 -9.60 15.30 -2.46
N TYR A 78 -10.90 15.64 -2.50
CA TYR A 78 -11.39 16.99 -2.18
C TYR A 78 -10.89 17.50 -0.81
N VAL A 79 -10.66 16.61 0.15
CA VAL A 79 -10.13 17.00 1.47
C VAL A 79 -8.72 17.58 1.33
N ARG A 80 -7.92 17.12 0.37
CA ARG A 80 -6.57 17.64 0.08
C ARG A 80 -6.59 18.92 -0.75
N THR A 81 -7.49 18.99 -1.72
CA THR A 81 -7.48 20.01 -2.78
C THR A 81 -8.36 21.22 -2.47
N SER A 82 -9.32 21.12 -1.53
CA SER A 82 -10.18 22.25 -1.16
C SER A 82 -9.37 23.39 -0.54
N ASP A 83 -9.68 24.60 -0.97
CA ASP A 83 -9.14 25.83 -0.39
C ASP A 83 -9.98 26.23 0.84
N VAL A 84 -9.66 25.65 1.97
CA VAL A 84 -10.34 25.90 3.25
C VAL A 84 -9.31 26.13 4.36
N LYS A 85 -9.57 27.09 5.22
CA LYS A 85 -8.78 27.28 6.43
C LYS A 85 -8.99 26.08 7.36
N ARG A 86 -7.93 25.41 7.73
CA ARG A 86 -7.97 24.21 8.57
C ARG A 86 -7.30 24.49 9.89
N SER A 87 -7.91 24.07 10.99
CA SER A 87 -7.34 24.10 12.32
C SER A 87 -6.43 22.88 12.60
N PHE A 88 -6.52 21.86 11.75
CA PHE A 88 -5.74 20.63 11.83
C PHE A 88 -5.49 20.06 10.43
N GLY A 89 -4.60 19.11 10.36
CA GLY A 89 -4.30 18.37 9.14
C GLY A 89 -2.91 18.67 8.60
N ASN A 90 -2.50 17.81 7.72
CA ASN A 90 -1.13 17.77 7.21
C ASN A 90 -1.03 18.37 5.80
N LYS A 91 -1.61 19.56 5.56
CA LYS A 91 -1.56 20.16 4.22
C LYS A 91 -0.13 20.27 3.70
N VAL A 92 0.80 20.71 4.52
CA VAL A 92 2.24 20.77 4.17
C VAL A 92 2.77 19.40 3.74
N THR A 93 2.32 18.34 4.40
CA THR A 93 2.69 16.96 4.03
C THR A 93 2.03 16.54 2.71
N TRP A 94 0.76 16.88 2.50
CA TRP A 94 0.05 16.52 1.27
C TRP A 94 0.52 17.29 0.04
N ASP A 95 1.01 18.52 0.22
CA ASP A 95 1.54 19.37 -0.86
C ASP A 95 2.92 18.91 -1.34
N LYS A 96 3.69 18.20 -0.53
CA LYS A 96 4.94 17.58 -0.95
C LYS A 96 4.72 16.57 -2.07
N SER A 97 5.66 16.50 -3.00
CA SER A 97 5.62 15.52 -4.08
C SER A 97 5.72 14.08 -3.57
N PHE A 98 5.24 13.13 -4.37
CA PHE A 98 5.47 11.71 -4.11
C PHE A 98 6.96 11.37 -4.07
N GLU A 99 7.76 11.99 -4.96
CA GLU A 99 9.20 11.77 -5.01
C GLU A 99 9.91 12.20 -3.71
N GLU A 100 9.54 13.37 -3.14
CA GLU A 100 10.09 13.81 -1.86
C GLU A 100 9.80 12.81 -0.74
N HIS A 101 8.56 12.30 -0.68
CA HIS A 101 8.19 11.29 0.32
C HIS A 101 8.92 9.97 0.09
N PHE A 102 8.99 9.51 -1.15
CA PHE A 102 9.68 8.28 -1.49
C PHE A 102 11.17 8.35 -1.10
N ARG A 103 11.87 9.42 -1.49
CA ARG A 103 13.28 9.63 -1.12
C ARG A 103 13.48 9.69 0.40
N LYS A 104 12.55 10.28 1.13
CA LYS A 104 12.56 10.28 2.60
C LYS A 104 12.49 8.84 3.13
N PHE A 105 11.53 8.06 2.68
CA PHE A 105 11.37 6.67 3.12
C PHE A 105 12.53 5.77 2.70
N VAL A 106 13.15 6.01 1.55
CA VAL A 106 14.39 5.31 1.17
C VAL A 106 15.50 5.56 2.19
N LYS A 107 15.68 6.79 2.65
CA LYS A 107 16.69 7.09 3.68
C LYS A 107 16.36 6.40 5.01
N GLU A 108 15.10 6.44 5.42
CA GLU A 108 14.63 5.80 6.66
C GLU A 108 14.84 4.28 6.60
N ILE A 109 14.37 3.62 5.55
CA ILE A 109 14.46 2.15 5.48
C ILE A 109 15.90 1.67 5.32
N ASN A 110 16.75 2.38 4.59
CA ASN A 110 18.15 2.02 4.47
C ASN A 110 18.91 2.10 5.80
N SER A 111 18.50 3.00 6.71
CA SER A 111 19.09 3.04 8.05
C SER A 111 18.68 1.84 8.92
N CYS A 112 17.62 1.14 8.55
CA CYS A 112 17.15 -0.08 9.23
C CYS A 112 17.75 -1.37 8.65
N VAL A 113 18.47 -1.29 7.52
CA VAL A 113 19.15 -2.45 6.92
C VAL A 113 20.51 -2.62 7.56
N PHE A 114 20.70 -3.69 8.30
CA PHE A 114 21.96 -4.02 8.94
C PHE A 114 22.29 -5.50 8.76
N PRO A 115 23.56 -5.87 8.70
CA PRO A 115 23.95 -7.26 8.60
C PRO A 115 23.56 -8.03 9.87
N THR A 116 23.02 -9.22 9.68
CA THR A 116 22.71 -10.15 10.75
C THR A 116 23.33 -11.52 10.43
N ASN A 117 23.80 -12.22 11.43
CA ASN A 117 24.33 -13.58 11.27
C ASN A 117 23.20 -14.62 11.22
N LYS A 118 21.93 -14.20 11.30
CA LYS A 118 20.77 -15.09 11.25
C LYS A 118 20.00 -14.92 9.94
N LYS A 119 19.47 -16.02 9.45
CA LYS A 119 18.57 -16.01 8.29
C LYS A 119 17.19 -15.52 8.72
N CYS A 120 16.79 -14.37 8.20
CA CYS A 120 15.43 -13.87 8.37
C CYS A 120 14.55 -14.36 7.22
N LEU A 121 13.35 -14.81 7.54
CA LEU A 121 12.35 -15.25 6.55
C LEU A 121 11.09 -14.42 6.70
N SER A 122 10.55 -14.00 5.56
CA SER A 122 9.19 -13.49 5.46
C SER A 122 8.38 -14.45 4.60
N ILE A 123 7.28 -14.95 5.14
CA ILE A 123 6.42 -15.92 4.47
C ILE A 123 4.98 -15.37 4.45
N ASN A 124 4.30 -15.60 3.34
CA ASN A 124 2.88 -15.31 3.18
C ASN A 124 2.11 -16.63 3.31
N HIS A 125 1.75 -16.99 4.52
CA HIS A 125 1.00 -18.20 4.84
C HIS A 125 -0.20 -17.88 5.71
N ASP A 126 -1.21 -18.71 5.59
CA ASP A 126 -2.28 -18.83 6.56
C ASP A 126 -1.69 -19.27 7.90
N VAL A 127 -1.94 -18.53 8.97
CA VAL A 127 -1.41 -18.80 10.30
C VAL A 127 -1.78 -20.22 10.81
N PHE A 128 -2.93 -20.74 10.41
CA PHE A 128 -3.37 -22.10 10.75
C PHE A 128 -2.64 -23.22 9.99
N LYS A 129 -1.79 -22.85 9.01
CA LYS A 129 -0.97 -23.78 8.23
C LYS A 129 0.49 -23.78 8.64
N ILE A 130 0.85 -23.02 9.68
CA ILE A 130 2.20 -23.08 10.25
C ILE A 130 2.39 -24.48 10.87
N PRO A 131 3.46 -25.22 10.50
CA PRO A 131 3.67 -26.57 11.04
C PRO A 131 3.87 -26.55 12.55
N GLU A 132 3.19 -27.41 13.28
CA GLU A 132 3.33 -27.56 14.74
C GLU A 132 4.73 -28.03 15.19
N THR A 133 5.52 -28.55 14.23
CA THR A 133 6.91 -28.94 14.45
C THR A 133 7.87 -27.79 14.59
N GLU A 134 7.49 -26.58 14.13
CA GLU A 134 8.30 -25.39 14.27
C GLU A 134 8.36 -24.95 15.74
N LYS A 135 9.59 -24.71 16.21
CA LYS A 135 9.83 -24.25 17.59
C LYS A 135 10.49 -22.87 17.57
N TYR A 136 9.95 -21.97 18.36
CA TYR A 136 10.40 -20.59 18.49
C TYR A 136 10.66 -20.26 19.96
N ASP A 137 11.72 -19.48 20.22
CA ASP A 137 12.01 -18.96 21.57
C ASP A 137 10.95 -17.92 22.00
N LEU A 138 10.40 -17.19 21.03
CA LEU A 138 9.36 -16.18 21.26
C LEU A 138 8.42 -16.14 20.05
N VAL A 139 7.13 -16.11 20.31
CA VAL A 139 6.08 -15.89 19.31
C VAL A 139 5.34 -14.60 19.67
N TYR A 140 5.32 -13.65 18.75
CA TYR A 140 4.51 -12.44 18.85
C TYR A 140 3.29 -12.56 17.92
N ILE A 141 2.09 -12.47 18.50
CA ILE A 141 0.83 -12.62 17.77
C ILE A 141 0.15 -11.26 17.71
N ASP A 142 0.05 -10.70 16.50
CA ASP A 142 -0.63 -9.42 16.23
C ASP A 142 -1.86 -9.70 15.35
N THR A 143 -2.97 -10.00 16.01
CA THR A 143 -4.25 -10.31 15.34
C THR A 143 -4.99 -9.04 14.94
N PRO A 144 -5.91 -9.12 13.95
CA PRO A 144 -6.84 -8.04 13.68
C PRO A 144 -7.61 -7.62 14.94
N TYR A 145 -7.74 -6.30 15.16
CA TYR A 145 -8.45 -5.78 16.32
C TYR A 145 -9.96 -6.01 16.19
N ILE A 146 -10.55 -6.67 17.18
CA ILE A 146 -11.98 -6.92 17.24
C ILE A 146 -12.60 -5.91 18.21
N PRO A 147 -13.33 -4.90 17.74
CA PRO A 147 -13.93 -3.91 18.61
C PRO A 147 -15.10 -4.54 19.38
N LYS A 148 -15.29 -4.15 20.63
CA LYS A 148 -16.46 -4.58 21.44
C LYS A 148 -17.79 -4.17 20.80
N LYS A 149 -17.81 -3.02 20.12
CA LYS A 149 -18.96 -2.50 19.35
C LYS A 149 -18.50 -2.06 17.96
N GLY A 150 -19.36 -2.19 16.96
CA GLY A 150 -19.06 -1.82 15.57
C GLY A 150 -18.57 -3.00 14.73
N GLU A 151 -18.16 -2.72 13.52
CA GLU A 151 -17.66 -3.70 12.55
C GLU A 151 -16.16 -3.91 12.71
N ILE A 152 -15.68 -5.10 12.35
CA ILE A 152 -14.25 -5.38 12.23
C ILE A 152 -13.71 -4.65 11.02
N VAL A 153 -12.54 -4.04 11.16
CA VAL A 153 -11.88 -3.39 10.03
C VAL A 153 -11.36 -4.45 9.07
N ASP A 154 -11.93 -4.48 7.88
CA ASP A 154 -11.36 -5.26 6.78
C ASP A 154 -10.12 -4.52 6.25
N TYR A 155 -8.93 -5.01 6.61
CA TYR A 155 -7.67 -4.41 6.17
C TYR A 155 -7.48 -4.49 4.66
N ARG A 156 -8.00 -5.52 3.99
CA ARG A 156 -7.95 -5.63 2.54
C ARG A 156 -8.79 -4.55 1.87
N ASP A 157 -9.99 -4.26 2.39
CA ASP A 157 -10.83 -3.16 1.90
C ASP A 157 -10.20 -1.79 2.25
N ALA A 158 -9.66 -1.64 3.45
CA ALA A 158 -9.07 -0.39 3.92
C ALA A 158 -7.78 0.00 3.16
N TYR A 159 -7.01 -0.99 2.70
CA TYR A 159 -5.74 -0.81 1.98
C TYR A 159 -5.77 -1.37 0.55
N HIS A 160 -6.95 -1.57 -0.02
CA HIS A 160 -7.15 -2.18 -1.35
C HIS A 160 -6.31 -1.54 -2.46
N PHE A 161 -6.01 -0.25 -2.37
CA PHE A 161 -5.19 0.44 -3.36
C PHE A 161 -3.73 -0.05 -3.33
N LEU A 162 -3.19 -0.32 -2.14
CA LEU A 162 -1.83 -0.86 -1.98
C LEU A 162 -1.76 -2.31 -2.47
N GLU A 163 -2.78 -3.11 -2.16
CA GLU A 163 -2.93 -4.47 -2.70
C GLU A 163 -3.00 -4.46 -4.23
N GLY A 164 -3.72 -3.49 -4.80
CA GLY A 164 -3.77 -3.29 -6.24
C GLY A 164 -2.41 -2.95 -6.84
N LEU A 165 -1.60 -2.11 -6.18
CA LEU A 165 -0.23 -1.82 -6.62
C LEU A 165 0.65 -3.08 -6.68
N VAL A 166 0.51 -3.99 -5.70
CA VAL A 166 1.24 -5.28 -5.72
C VAL A 166 0.81 -6.15 -6.91
N ASN A 167 -0.47 -6.11 -7.24
CA ASN A 167 -1.09 -6.91 -8.30
C ASN A 167 -1.34 -6.08 -9.57
N TYR A 168 -0.47 -5.12 -9.88
CA TYR A 168 -0.72 -4.10 -10.90
C TYR A 168 -1.14 -4.66 -12.24
N ASP A 169 -0.50 -5.74 -12.71
CA ASP A 169 -0.77 -6.36 -14.00
C ASP A 169 -2.17 -7.02 -14.08
N ASN A 170 -2.70 -7.47 -12.94
CA ASN A 170 -4.01 -8.15 -12.85
C ASN A 170 -5.07 -7.30 -12.13
N TRP A 171 -4.74 -6.07 -11.76
CA TRP A 171 -5.60 -5.23 -10.93
C TRP A 171 -6.99 -5.01 -11.52
N ALA A 172 -7.09 -4.91 -12.84
CA ALA A 172 -8.35 -4.73 -13.56
C ALA A 172 -9.37 -5.85 -13.26
N GLU A 173 -8.91 -7.07 -13.05
CA GLU A 173 -9.74 -8.24 -12.75
C GLU A 173 -10.20 -8.28 -11.29
N LEU A 174 -9.44 -7.62 -10.42
CA LEU A 174 -9.66 -7.61 -8.98
C LEU A 174 -10.61 -6.51 -8.51
N ILE A 175 -10.87 -5.48 -9.33
CA ILE A 175 -11.69 -4.33 -8.95
C ILE A 175 -13.17 -4.70 -8.89
N ASP A 176 -13.84 -4.21 -7.85
CA ASP A 176 -15.28 -4.12 -7.73
C ASP A 176 -15.77 -2.79 -8.33
N LYS A 177 -16.26 -2.82 -9.56
CA LYS A 177 -16.72 -1.63 -10.29
C LYS A 177 -18.07 -1.08 -9.82
N ASP A 178 -18.80 -1.84 -9.00
CA ASP A 178 -20.09 -1.40 -8.48
C ASP A 178 -19.93 -0.40 -7.32
N ARG A 179 -18.73 -0.32 -6.75
CA ARG A 179 -18.39 0.62 -5.66
C ARG A 179 -17.62 1.84 -6.19
N LYS A 180 -18.08 3.04 -5.78
CA LYS A 180 -17.63 4.35 -6.31
C LYS A 180 -16.11 4.62 -6.23
N HIS A 181 -15.37 3.93 -5.38
CA HIS A 181 -13.93 4.14 -5.20
C HIS A 181 -13.09 2.96 -5.72
N ASN A 182 -13.73 2.07 -6.49
CA ASN A 182 -13.11 0.91 -7.13
C ASN A 182 -12.24 0.06 -6.18
N PRO A 183 -12.78 -0.40 -5.02
CA PRO A 183 -12.03 -1.28 -4.14
C PRO A 183 -11.84 -2.65 -4.79
N LEU A 184 -11.08 -3.52 -4.15
CA LEU A 184 -11.00 -4.91 -4.57
C LEU A 184 -12.32 -5.64 -4.26
N LYS A 185 -12.63 -6.64 -5.08
CA LYS A 185 -13.73 -7.57 -4.82
C LYS A 185 -13.56 -8.19 -3.43
N LYS A 186 -14.67 -8.34 -2.72
CA LYS A 186 -14.64 -8.97 -1.40
C LYS A 186 -14.26 -10.44 -1.51
N GLU A 187 -13.34 -10.85 -0.68
CA GLU A 187 -13.03 -12.26 -0.45
C GLU A 187 -13.50 -12.64 0.95
N TYR A 188 -13.93 -13.89 1.11
CA TYR A 188 -14.26 -14.39 2.44
C TYR A 188 -12.98 -14.44 3.30
N CYS A 189 -13.05 -13.83 4.46
CA CYS A 189 -12.02 -13.92 5.48
C CYS A 189 -12.67 -14.28 6.81
N VAL A 190 -12.17 -15.33 7.43
CA VAL A 190 -12.65 -15.81 8.74
C VAL A 190 -12.68 -14.69 9.78
N TRP A 191 -11.68 -13.80 9.73
CA TRP A 191 -11.54 -12.68 10.65
C TRP A 191 -12.54 -11.55 10.43
N ASN A 192 -13.31 -11.57 9.34
CA ASN A 192 -14.36 -10.58 9.06
C ASN A 192 -15.70 -10.94 9.69
N ASP A 193 -15.83 -12.17 10.24
CA ASP A 193 -17.03 -12.62 10.93
C ASP A 193 -16.76 -12.82 12.41
N LYS A 194 -17.38 -11.98 13.24
CA LYS A 194 -17.26 -12.05 14.72
C LYS A 194 -17.70 -13.38 15.30
N ASN A 195 -18.65 -14.06 14.68
CA ASN A 195 -19.16 -15.32 15.17
C ASN A 195 -18.13 -16.45 15.06
N ASN A 196 -17.16 -16.31 14.15
CA ASN A 196 -16.08 -17.28 13.99
C ASN A 196 -14.91 -17.07 14.96
N ILE A 197 -14.89 -15.94 15.68
CA ILE A 197 -13.74 -15.52 16.50
C ILE A 197 -14.06 -15.65 18.00
N ILE A 198 -15.34 -15.64 18.35
CA ILE A 198 -15.83 -15.73 19.73
C ILE A 198 -16.43 -17.14 19.92
N GLY A 199 -15.59 -18.16 19.80
CA GLY A 199 -15.91 -19.53 20.09
C GLY A 199 -15.24 -19.98 21.37
#